data_ed52fc2d362e75bea62bba3d6759dc87
#
_entry.id   ed52fc2d362e75bea62bba3d6759dc87
#
_cell.length_a   1.000
_cell.length_b   1.000
_cell.length_c   1.000
_cell.angle_alpha   90.00
_cell.angle_beta   90.00
_cell.angle_gamma   90.00
#
_symmetry.space_group_name_H-M   'P 1'
#
loop_
_entity.id
_entity.type
_entity.pdbx_description
1 polymer ?
#
loop_
_entity_poly.entity_id
_entity_poly.type
_entity_poly.pdbx_seq_one_letter_code
_entity_poly.pdbx_strand_id
1 'polypeptide(L)'
;LMEEQNIASCHPVLLTGSTTARQKREIYQKIADGEVNVIIGTHALIQEKVEYKNLGLVITDEQHRFGVRQREALTTRGNPPHVLVMSATPIPRTLAIILYGDLDISIIDELPAKRLPIKNCVVGTSYRPKAYSFIEKQVQMGRQAYVICPMVEESEGLEAENVTDYARKLQEILPGEIKVEILHGKMKPKEKNRIMEAFASGEIQVLVSTTVVEVGVNVPNATVMMVENAERFGLAQLHQLRGRVGRGEHQSYCIFIQGNNEENTSKRLKILNES
;
A
#
# COMPACT_ATOMS: atom_id res chain seq x y z
N LEU A 1 6.80 20.24 -3.58
CA LEU A 1 8.06 19.90 -2.89
C LEU A 1 9.30 20.33 -3.69
N MET A 2 9.42 19.98 -4.98
CA MET A 2 10.59 20.37 -5.80
C MET A 2 10.53 21.84 -6.22
N GLU A 3 9.35 22.37 -6.53
CA GLU A 3 9.12 23.79 -6.78
C GLU A 3 9.34 24.66 -5.53
N GLU A 4 8.94 24.16 -4.36
CA GLU A 4 9.16 24.83 -3.07
C GLU A 4 10.61 24.93 -2.65
N GLN A 5 11.49 24.05 -3.16
CA GLN A 5 12.92 24.01 -2.85
C GLN A 5 13.80 24.72 -3.91
N ASN A 6 13.20 25.46 -4.83
CA ASN A 6 13.92 26.23 -5.85
C ASN A 6 14.85 25.39 -6.74
N ILE A 7 14.54 24.11 -6.98
CA ILE A 7 15.25 23.24 -7.92
C ILE A 7 14.80 23.61 -9.34
N ALA A 8 15.31 24.69 -9.85
CA ALA A 8 14.86 25.39 -11.08
C ALA A 8 14.98 24.59 -12.38
N SER A 9 15.48 23.37 -12.36
CA SER A 9 15.71 22.58 -13.59
C SER A 9 15.11 21.17 -13.56
N CYS A 10 14.16 20.88 -12.66
CA CYS A 10 13.55 19.56 -12.57
C CYS A 10 12.27 19.47 -13.40
N HIS A 11 12.31 18.69 -14.47
CA HIS A 11 11.17 18.40 -15.34
C HIS A 11 10.72 16.95 -15.15
N PRO A 12 9.84 16.66 -14.16
CA PRO A 12 9.37 15.32 -13.92
C PRO A 12 8.34 14.88 -14.97
N VAL A 13 8.42 13.65 -15.43
CA VAL A 13 7.39 13.02 -16.26
C VAL A 13 6.89 11.73 -15.63
N LEU A 14 5.61 11.44 -15.85
CA LEU A 14 4.94 10.23 -15.37
C LEU A 14 4.70 9.26 -16.53
N LEU A 15 5.20 8.02 -16.40
CA LEU A 15 5.02 6.95 -17.38
C LEU A 15 4.43 5.71 -16.71
N THR A 16 3.17 5.43 -16.99
CA THR A 16 2.42 4.31 -16.40
C THR A 16 1.77 3.43 -17.47
N GLY A 17 1.14 2.33 -17.04
CA GLY A 17 0.35 1.49 -17.92
C GLY A 17 -0.82 2.23 -18.60
N SER A 18 -1.39 3.23 -17.93
CA SER A 18 -2.52 4.04 -18.42
C SER A 18 -2.10 5.19 -19.36
N THR A 19 -0.80 5.47 -19.52
CA THR A 19 -0.30 6.48 -20.45
C THR A 19 -0.61 6.07 -21.88
N THR A 20 -1.27 6.95 -22.65
CA THR A 20 -1.67 6.66 -24.04
C THR A 20 -0.46 6.42 -24.94
N ALA A 21 -0.66 5.69 -26.06
CA ALA A 21 0.43 5.42 -27.00
C ALA A 21 1.08 6.67 -27.60
N ARG A 22 0.30 7.74 -27.80
CA ARG A 22 0.79 9.04 -28.26
C ARG A 22 1.69 9.69 -27.20
N GLN A 23 1.18 9.81 -25.96
CA GLN A 23 1.95 10.36 -24.85
C GLN A 23 3.23 9.57 -24.57
N LYS A 24 3.19 8.23 -24.66
CA LYS A 24 4.38 7.38 -24.50
C LYS A 24 5.47 7.74 -25.50
N ARG A 25 5.11 7.92 -26.80
CA ARG A 25 6.08 8.32 -27.84
C ARG A 25 6.71 9.67 -27.55
N GLU A 26 5.90 10.66 -27.18
CA GLU A 26 6.37 12.00 -26.82
C GLU A 26 7.32 11.96 -25.61
N ILE A 27 6.98 11.17 -24.58
CA ILE A 27 7.81 11.02 -23.38
C ILE A 27 9.13 10.31 -23.75
N TYR A 28 9.09 9.22 -24.53
CA TYR A 28 10.30 8.49 -24.95
C TYR A 28 11.25 9.39 -25.72
N GLN A 29 10.73 10.23 -26.62
CA GLN A 29 11.56 11.19 -27.36
C GLN A 29 12.24 12.18 -26.41
N LYS A 30 11.50 12.77 -25.48
CA LYS A 30 12.05 13.71 -24.49
C LYS A 30 13.11 13.07 -23.58
N ILE A 31 12.94 11.78 -23.22
CA ILE A 31 13.94 11.04 -22.47
C ILE A 31 15.21 10.86 -23.30
N ALA A 32 15.08 10.44 -24.57
CA ALA A 32 16.20 10.23 -25.47
C ALA A 32 16.95 11.54 -25.77
N ASP A 33 16.25 12.66 -25.90
CA ASP A 33 16.83 13.99 -26.14
C ASP A 33 17.46 14.58 -24.85
N GLY A 34 17.15 14.01 -23.67
CA GLY A 34 17.66 14.48 -22.37
C GLY A 34 16.98 15.74 -21.88
N GLU A 35 15.78 16.05 -22.36
CA GLU A 35 14.96 17.17 -21.90
C GLU A 35 14.31 16.88 -20.53
N VAL A 36 14.23 15.61 -20.15
CA VAL A 36 13.64 15.13 -18.90
C VAL A 36 14.74 14.59 -17.99
N ASN A 37 14.74 15.04 -16.75
CA ASN A 37 15.74 14.63 -15.77
C ASN A 37 15.19 13.84 -14.57
N VAL A 38 13.87 13.79 -14.39
CA VAL A 38 13.19 12.91 -13.41
C VAL A 38 12.05 12.18 -14.08
N ILE A 39 12.10 10.85 -14.01
CA ILE A 39 11.08 10.00 -14.63
C ILE A 39 10.49 9.12 -13.54
N ILE A 40 9.18 9.20 -13.35
CA ILE A 40 8.44 8.41 -12.39
C ILE A 40 7.52 7.46 -13.15
N GLY A 41 7.47 6.21 -12.76
CA GLY A 41 6.59 5.26 -13.45
C GLY A 41 6.60 3.87 -12.85
N THR A 42 5.93 2.98 -13.54
CA THR A 42 5.83 1.55 -13.21
C THR A 42 6.77 0.74 -14.11
N HIS A 43 6.51 -0.55 -14.28
CA HIS A 43 7.26 -1.43 -15.19
C HIS A 43 7.41 -0.91 -16.63
N ALA A 44 6.63 0.10 -17.02
CA ALA A 44 6.75 0.75 -18.32
C ALA A 44 8.13 1.41 -18.54
N LEU A 45 8.82 1.79 -17.46
CA LEU A 45 10.17 2.38 -17.52
C LEU A 45 11.27 1.39 -17.90
N ILE A 46 11.01 0.09 -17.71
CA ILE A 46 12.03 -0.96 -17.89
C ILE A 46 11.91 -1.62 -19.26
N GLN A 47 10.96 -1.19 -20.08
CA GLN A 47 10.79 -1.74 -21.41
C GLN A 47 11.99 -1.40 -22.31
N GLU A 48 12.39 -2.32 -23.17
CA GLU A 48 13.52 -2.18 -24.11
C GLU A 48 13.44 -0.95 -25.03
N LYS A 49 12.25 -0.37 -25.16
CA LYS A 49 11.99 0.79 -26.03
C LYS A 49 12.36 2.15 -25.42
N VAL A 50 12.70 2.18 -24.12
CA VAL A 50 13.09 3.43 -23.45
C VAL A 50 14.59 3.62 -23.58
N GLU A 51 15.01 4.62 -24.35
CA GLU A 51 16.41 4.98 -24.51
C GLU A 51 16.74 6.16 -23.60
N TYR A 52 17.59 5.93 -22.62
CA TYR A 52 18.04 6.97 -21.69
C TYR A 52 19.31 7.63 -22.21
N LYS A 53 19.35 8.94 -22.35
CA LYS A 53 20.54 9.68 -22.81
C LYS A 53 21.69 9.56 -21.82
N ASN A 54 21.40 9.72 -20.53
CA ASN A 54 22.37 9.60 -19.45
C ASN A 54 21.65 9.24 -18.14
N LEU A 55 21.52 7.94 -17.87
CA LEU A 55 20.85 7.44 -16.68
C LEU A 55 21.84 7.39 -15.52
N GLY A 56 21.72 8.30 -14.55
CA GLY A 56 22.63 8.39 -13.41
C GLY A 56 22.16 7.63 -12.16
N LEU A 57 20.85 7.59 -11.91
CA LEU A 57 20.28 6.96 -10.72
C LEU A 57 18.98 6.25 -11.04
N VAL A 58 18.83 5.04 -10.53
CA VAL A 58 17.58 4.24 -10.56
C VAL A 58 17.14 3.98 -9.14
N ILE A 59 15.89 4.33 -8.81
CA ILE A 59 15.27 4.04 -7.52
C ILE A 59 14.10 3.10 -7.76
N THR A 60 14.08 1.96 -7.07
CA THR A 60 12.98 1.00 -7.13
C THR A 60 12.42 0.76 -5.74
N ASP A 61 11.10 0.84 -5.63
CA ASP A 61 10.36 0.59 -4.38
C ASP A 61 9.59 -0.72 -4.50
N GLU A 62 9.43 -1.45 -3.36
CA GLU A 62 8.68 -2.72 -3.25
C GLU A 62 9.11 -3.78 -4.29
N GLN A 63 10.36 -4.11 -4.33
CA GLN A 63 11.02 -4.84 -5.41
C GLN A 63 10.73 -6.35 -5.50
N HIS A 64 9.70 -6.91 -4.90
CA HIS A 64 9.42 -8.35 -5.04
C HIS A 64 9.25 -8.83 -6.50
N ARG A 65 9.10 -7.90 -7.44
CA ARG A 65 8.89 -8.19 -8.87
C ARG A 65 9.99 -7.69 -9.80
N PHE A 66 11.06 -7.11 -9.25
CA PHE A 66 12.15 -6.55 -10.05
C PHE A 66 13.28 -7.57 -10.19
N GLY A 67 13.23 -8.38 -11.23
CA GLY A 67 14.19 -9.46 -11.45
C GLY A 67 15.58 -8.98 -11.85
N VAL A 68 16.61 -9.85 -11.68
CA VAL A 68 18.00 -9.65 -12.07
C VAL A 68 18.11 -9.21 -13.54
N ARG A 69 17.33 -9.81 -14.44
CA ARG A 69 17.31 -9.47 -15.89
C ARG A 69 16.90 -8.02 -16.18
N GLN A 70 16.06 -7.44 -15.34
CA GLN A 70 15.60 -6.07 -15.53
C GLN A 70 16.65 -5.05 -15.08
N ARG A 71 17.50 -5.40 -14.11
CA ARG A 71 18.68 -4.61 -13.74
C ARG A 71 19.74 -4.67 -14.84
N GLU A 72 20.03 -5.86 -15.35
CA GLU A 72 20.96 -6.05 -16.45
C GLU A 72 20.56 -5.22 -17.67
N ALA A 73 19.28 -5.17 -18.02
CA ALA A 73 18.79 -4.36 -19.13
C ALA A 73 19.04 -2.85 -18.95
N LEU A 74 19.12 -2.36 -17.72
CA LEU A 74 19.45 -0.96 -17.42
C LEU A 74 20.97 -0.70 -17.36
N THR A 75 21.76 -1.73 -17.02
CA THR A 75 23.23 -1.59 -16.87
C THR A 75 24.00 -1.82 -18.17
N THR A 76 23.42 -2.49 -19.18
CA THR A 76 24.10 -2.82 -20.45
C THR A 76 24.21 -1.66 -21.42
N ARG A 77 23.66 -0.47 -21.15
CA ARG A 77 23.54 0.64 -22.09
C ARG A 77 24.44 1.86 -21.75
N GLY A 78 25.71 1.64 -21.49
CA GLY A 78 26.65 2.73 -21.19
C GLY A 78 27.22 2.69 -19.78
N ASN A 79 27.50 3.84 -19.16
CA ASN A 79 27.91 3.87 -17.76
C ASN A 79 26.79 3.32 -16.87
N PRO A 80 27.06 2.32 -16.01
CA PRO A 80 26.04 1.75 -15.15
C PRO A 80 25.51 2.82 -14.18
N PRO A 81 24.18 3.00 -14.07
CA PRO A 81 23.61 3.96 -13.13
C PRO A 81 23.79 3.47 -11.69
N HIS A 82 23.79 4.39 -10.74
CA HIS A 82 23.61 4.03 -9.34
C HIS A 82 22.22 3.41 -9.16
N VAL A 83 22.11 2.35 -8.35
CA VAL A 83 20.85 1.64 -8.12
C VAL A 83 20.54 1.62 -6.65
N LEU A 84 19.39 2.20 -6.27
CA LEU A 84 18.81 2.12 -4.94
C LEU A 84 17.57 1.23 -4.97
N VAL A 85 17.62 0.16 -4.20
CA VAL A 85 16.51 -0.79 -4.05
C VAL A 85 15.94 -0.64 -2.65
N MET A 86 14.64 -0.41 -2.55
CA MET A 86 13.94 -0.29 -1.27
C MET A 86 12.92 -1.42 -1.11
N SER A 87 12.76 -1.92 0.10
CA SER A 87 11.72 -2.88 0.47
C SER A 87 11.29 -2.65 1.90
N ALA A 88 9.97 -2.66 2.14
CA ALA A 88 9.40 -2.60 3.48
C ALA A 88 9.33 -3.98 4.15
N THR A 89 9.52 -5.08 3.39
CA THR A 89 9.57 -6.41 3.97
C THR A 89 10.97 -6.69 4.51
N PRO A 90 11.10 -7.15 5.76
CA PRO A 90 12.39 -7.53 6.30
C PRO A 90 12.96 -8.71 5.50
N ILE A 91 14.03 -8.45 4.76
CA ILE A 91 14.76 -9.48 4.02
C ILE A 91 15.96 -9.89 4.89
N PRO A 92 16.06 -11.17 5.29
CA PRO A 92 17.23 -11.63 6.02
C PRO A 92 18.53 -11.27 5.28
N ARG A 93 19.52 -10.76 6.00
CA ARG A 93 20.77 -10.28 5.40
C ARG A 93 21.43 -11.29 4.47
N THR A 94 21.39 -12.57 4.84
CA THR A 94 21.89 -13.68 4.00
C THR A 94 21.13 -13.81 2.70
N LEU A 95 19.81 -13.68 2.72
CA LEU A 95 18.98 -13.73 1.51
C LEU A 95 19.19 -12.48 0.66
N ALA A 96 19.36 -11.32 1.26
CA ALA A 96 19.67 -10.09 0.54
C ALA A 96 21.01 -10.19 -0.21
N ILE A 97 22.05 -10.74 0.41
CA ILE A 97 23.36 -10.99 -0.24
C ILE A 97 23.21 -11.97 -1.42
N ILE A 98 22.40 -13.03 -1.27
CA ILE A 98 22.18 -14.00 -2.35
C ILE A 98 21.41 -13.37 -3.52
N LEU A 99 20.40 -12.54 -3.23
CA LEU A 99 19.55 -11.94 -4.25
C LEU A 99 20.17 -10.72 -4.93
N TYR A 100 21.03 -9.98 -4.23
CA TYR A 100 21.51 -8.67 -4.64
C TYR A 100 23.03 -8.54 -4.66
N GLY A 101 23.77 -9.62 -4.38
CA GLY A 101 25.23 -9.87 -4.43
C GLY A 101 26.17 -8.67 -4.40
N ASP A 102 25.96 -7.73 -5.30
CA ASP A 102 26.83 -6.58 -5.55
C ASP A 102 26.34 -5.28 -4.90
N LEU A 103 25.26 -5.31 -4.10
CA LEU A 103 24.70 -4.12 -3.45
C LEU A 103 25.04 -4.07 -1.96
N ASP A 104 25.43 -2.88 -1.50
CA ASP A 104 25.53 -2.59 -0.07
C ASP A 104 24.16 -2.56 0.58
N ILE A 105 24.07 -3.08 1.81
CA ILE A 105 22.82 -3.17 2.55
C ILE A 105 22.80 -2.11 3.64
N SER A 106 21.79 -1.23 3.56
CA SER A 106 21.46 -0.28 4.62
C SER A 106 20.14 -0.66 5.28
N ILE A 107 20.11 -0.70 6.60
CA ILE A 107 18.91 -1.05 7.38
C ILE A 107 18.42 0.21 8.08
N ILE A 108 17.12 0.51 7.94
CA ILE A 108 16.44 1.54 8.71
C ILE A 108 15.67 0.81 9.82
N ASP A 109 16.17 0.87 11.03
CA ASP A 109 15.67 0.18 12.23
C ASP A 109 15.03 1.12 13.26
N GLU A 110 15.03 2.42 12.98
CA GLU A 110 14.42 3.44 13.82
C GLU A 110 13.11 3.96 13.23
N LEU A 111 12.13 4.19 14.09
CA LEU A 111 10.90 4.87 13.71
C LEU A 111 11.11 6.40 13.76
N PRO A 112 10.44 7.18 12.89
CA PRO A 112 10.42 8.63 13.01
C PRO A 112 9.99 9.07 14.43
N ALA A 113 10.65 10.09 14.98
CA ALA A 113 10.54 10.50 16.39
C ALA A 113 9.11 10.75 16.91
N LYS A 114 8.16 11.08 16.03
CA LYS A 114 6.75 11.33 16.40
C LYS A 114 5.84 10.13 16.17
N ARG A 115 6.36 9.00 15.67
CA ARG A 115 5.55 7.84 15.32
C ARG A 115 5.34 6.95 16.55
N LEU A 116 4.08 6.73 16.91
CA LEU A 116 3.71 5.86 18.01
C LEU A 116 3.65 4.40 17.54
N PRO A 117 4.07 3.41 18.35
CA PRO A 117 3.90 2.00 18.05
C PRO A 117 2.42 1.67 17.86
N ILE A 118 2.10 0.85 16.85
CA ILE A 118 0.74 0.42 16.58
C ILE A 118 0.33 -0.63 17.61
N LYS A 119 -0.83 -0.44 18.25
CA LYS A 119 -1.39 -1.43 19.19
C LYS A 119 -2.16 -2.49 18.42
N ASN A 120 -1.76 -3.73 18.57
CA ASN A 120 -2.36 -4.87 17.88
C ASN A 120 -3.19 -5.72 18.84
N CYS A 121 -4.27 -6.32 18.35
CA CYS A 121 -4.95 -7.42 19.06
C CYS A 121 -5.46 -8.47 18.06
N VAL A 122 -5.38 -9.73 18.46
CA VAL A 122 -5.96 -10.87 17.76
C VAL A 122 -7.11 -11.40 18.61
N VAL A 123 -8.33 -11.40 18.07
CA VAL A 123 -9.56 -11.69 18.80
C VAL A 123 -10.50 -12.56 17.97
N GLY A 124 -11.40 -13.28 18.61
CA GLY A 124 -12.44 -14.06 17.94
C GLY A 124 -13.61 -13.22 17.45
N THR A 125 -14.51 -13.85 16.70
CA THR A 125 -15.70 -13.20 16.10
C THR A 125 -16.66 -12.57 17.11
N SER A 126 -16.70 -13.09 18.34
CA SER A 126 -17.51 -12.52 19.45
C SER A 126 -17.08 -11.10 19.85
N TYR A 127 -15.90 -10.68 19.45
CA TYR A 127 -15.37 -9.34 19.73
C TYR A 127 -15.90 -8.27 18.78
N ARG A 128 -16.51 -8.63 17.62
CA ARG A 128 -17.00 -7.68 16.62
C ARG A 128 -17.81 -6.52 17.18
N PRO A 129 -18.80 -6.72 18.06
CA PRO A 129 -19.56 -5.58 18.62
C PRO A 129 -18.67 -4.58 19.35
N LYS A 130 -17.64 -5.05 20.08
CA LYS A 130 -16.68 -4.18 20.75
C LYS A 130 -15.78 -3.44 19.74
N ALA A 131 -15.37 -4.12 18.66
CA ALA A 131 -14.58 -3.50 17.60
C ALA A 131 -15.38 -2.40 16.88
N TYR A 132 -16.65 -2.61 16.60
CA TYR A 132 -17.52 -1.59 16.00
C TYR A 132 -17.73 -0.37 16.92
N SER A 133 -18.01 -0.60 18.21
CA SER A 133 -18.09 0.49 19.19
C SER A 133 -16.75 1.23 19.34
N PHE A 134 -15.62 0.54 19.16
CA PHE A 134 -14.30 1.17 19.16
C PHE A 134 -14.10 2.04 17.93
N ILE A 135 -14.46 1.55 16.74
CA ILE A 135 -14.42 2.33 15.48
C ILE A 135 -15.28 3.59 15.62
N GLU A 136 -16.52 3.46 16.12
CA GLU A 136 -17.40 4.59 16.37
C GLU A 136 -16.74 5.66 17.24
N LYS A 137 -16.16 5.27 18.38
CA LYS A 137 -15.44 6.20 19.27
C LYS A 137 -14.28 6.90 18.58
N GLN A 138 -13.51 6.18 17.76
CA GLN A 138 -12.40 6.76 17.01
C GLN A 138 -12.90 7.76 15.96
N VAL A 139 -14.01 7.45 15.29
CA VAL A 139 -14.62 8.37 14.32
C VAL A 139 -15.18 9.62 15.02
N GLN A 140 -15.80 9.49 16.17
CA GLN A 140 -16.26 10.64 16.99
C GLN A 140 -15.10 11.55 17.43
N MET A 141 -13.90 11.00 17.56
CA MET A 141 -12.66 11.76 17.79
C MET A 141 -12.09 12.39 16.50
N GLY A 142 -12.80 12.30 15.38
CA GLY A 142 -12.36 12.78 14.06
C GLY A 142 -11.36 11.87 13.36
N ARG A 143 -11.27 10.58 13.74
CA ARG A 143 -10.39 9.58 13.09
C ARG A 143 -11.13 8.81 12.02
N GLN A 144 -10.38 8.01 11.26
CA GLN A 144 -10.92 7.16 10.20
C GLN A 144 -10.47 5.71 10.38
N ALA A 145 -11.24 4.79 9.80
CA ALA A 145 -10.99 3.36 9.92
C ALA A 145 -11.00 2.65 8.56
N TYR A 146 -10.11 1.67 8.42
CA TYR A 146 -10.16 0.64 7.40
C TYR A 146 -10.78 -0.63 7.98
N VAL A 147 -11.64 -1.28 7.21
CA VAL A 147 -12.14 -2.62 7.48
C VAL A 147 -11.83 -3.49 6.27
N ILE A 148 -10.98 -4.49 6.46
CA ILE A 148 -10.54 -5.37 5.39
C ILE A 148 -11.22 -6.72 5.51
N CYS A 149 -11.91 -7.12 4.44
CA CYS A 149 -12.53 -8.43 4.31
C CYS A 149 -11.70 -9.31 3.37
N PRO A 150 -11.57 -10.62 3.63
CA PRO A 150 -10.84 -11.51 2.73
C PRO A 150 -11.58 -11.67 1.39
N MET A 151 -10.82 -11.87 0.33
CA MET A 151 -11.38 -12.30 -0.96
C MET A 151 -11.96 -13.70 -0.84
N VAL A 152 -13.10 -13.95 -1.47
CA VAL A 152 -13.69 -15.28 -1.58
C VAL A 152 -13.28 -15.88 -2.93
N GLU A 153 -12.53 -16.98 -2.89
CA GLU A 153 -11.89 -17.57 -4.08
C GLU A 153 -12.88 -18.21 -5.09
N GLU A 154 -14.12 -18.51 -4.68
CA GLU A 154 -14.99 -19.41 -5.44
C GLU A 154 -15.83 -18.78 -6.56
N SER A 155 -16.00 -17.48 -6.63
CA SER A 155 -16.57 -16.81 -7.80
C SER A 155 -16.38 -15.31 -7.73
N GLU A 156 -15.95 -14.74 -8.84
CA GLU A 156 -15.71 -13.29 -8.95
C GLU A 156 -16.95 -12.41 -8.68
N GLY A 157 -18.18 -12.95 -8.71
CA GLY A 157 -19.42 -12.26 -8.39
C GLY A 157 -19.65 -12.09 -6.89
N LEU A 158 -19.41 -13.15 -6.12
CA LEU A 158 -19.65 -13.22 -4.67
C LEU A 158 -18.78 -12.27 -3.84
N GLU A 159 -17.58 -11.92 -4.34
CA GLU A 159 -16.67 -11.02 -3.64
C GLU A 159 -17.26 -9.62 -3.43
N ALA A 160 -17.78 -9.01 -4.50
CA ALA A 160 -18.37 -7.69 -4.45
C ALA A 160 -19.67 -7.69 -3.63
N GLU A 161 -20.48 -8.74 -3.70
CA GLU A 161 -21.69 -8.91 -2.90
C GLU A 161 -21.36 -9.01 -1.40
N ASN A 162 -20.39 -9.84 -1.03
CA ASN A 162 -20.00 -10.03 0.37
C ASN A 162 -19.48 -8.74 1.02
N VAL A 163 -18.68 -7.94 0.32
CA VAL A 163 -18.20 -6.65 0.83
C VAL A 163 -19.32 -5.63 0.92
N THR A 164 -20.21 -5.60 -0.05
CA THR A 164 -21.37 -4.71 -0.06
C THR A 164 -22.32 -5.05 1.08
N ASP A 165 -22.60 -6.33 1.31
CA ASP A 165 -23.45 -6.79 2.42
C ASP A 165 -22.81 -6.50 3.77
N TYR A 166 -21.50 -6.69 3.88
CA TYR A 166 -20.78 -6.35 5.10
C TYR A 166 -20.85 -4.85 5.39
N ALA A 167 -20.57 -4.02 4.40
CA ALA A 167 -20.61 -2.57 4.54
C ALA A 167 -22.02 -2.06 4.89
N ARG A 168 -23.07 -2.64 4.29
CA ARG A 168 -24.45 -2.32 4.61
C ARG A 168 -24.78 -2.64 6.07
N LYS A 169 -24.44 -3.84 6.54
CA LYS A 169 -24.62 -4.24 7.95
C LYS A 169 -23.85 -3.32 8.89
N LEU A 170 -22.63 -2.96 8.53
CA LEU A 170 -21.83 -2.04 9.33
C LEU A 170 -22.44 -0.64 9.38
N GLN A 171 -22.99 -0.14 8.26
CA GLN A 171 -23.70 1.14 8.21
C GLN A 171 -24.99 1.13 9.06
N GLU A 172 -25.68 0.00 9.15
CA GLU A 172 -26.87 -0.16 10.02
C GLU A 172 -26.53 -0.16 11.52
N ILE A 173 -25.31 -0.61 11.87
CA ILE A 173 -24.82 -0.68 13.25
C ILE A 173 -24.25 0.67 13.71
N LEU A 174 -23.52 1.34 12.83
CA LEU A 174 -22.88 2.63 13.14
C LEU A 174 -23.90 3.79 13.05
N PRO A 175 -23.71 4.87 13.83
CA PRO A 175 -24.53 6.07 13.71
C PRO A 175 -24.61 6.58 12.27
N GLY A 176 -25.79 7.07 11.84
CA GLY A 176 -26.05 7.46 10.46
C GLY A 176 -25.18 8.60 9.91
N GLU A 177 -24.58 9.38 10.77
CA GLU A 177 -23.57 10.41 10.42
C GLU A 177 -22.22 9.85 9.99
N ILE A 178 -21.92 8.59 10.34
CA ILE A 178 -20.68 7.91 9.94
C ILE A 178 -20.88 7.31 8.56
N LYS A 179 -20.20 7.86 7.57
CA LYS A 179 -20.25 7.35 6.19
C LYS A 179 -19.33 6.14 6.03
N VAL A 180 -19.95 5.02 5.64
CA VAL A 180 -19.25 3.78 5.26
C VAL A 180 -19.28 3.66 3.76
N GLU A 181 -18.13 3.49 3.15
CA GLU A 181 -17.97 3.26 1.70
C GLU A 181 -17.21 1.97 1.42
N ILE A 182 -17.39 1.43 0.22
CA ILE A 182 -16.74 0.19 -0.23
C ILE A 182 -15.67 0.46 -1.27
N LEU A 183 -14.60 -0.37 -1.23
CA LEU A 183 -13.56 -0.37 -2.25
C LEU A 183 -13.19 -1.82 -2.60
N HIS A 184 -13.36 -2.23 -3.85
CA HIS A 184 -13.02 -3.58 -4.29
C HIS A 184 -12.36 -3.61 -5.68
N GLY A 185 -11.71 -4.74 -6.01
CA GLY A 185 -10.90 -4.91 -7.21
C GLY A 185 -11.60 -4.57 -8.52
N LYS A 186 -12.89 -4.89 -8.63
CA LYS A 186 -13.71 -4.74 -9.85
C LYS A 186 -14.16 -3.32 -10.17
N MET A 187 -14.06 -2.39 -9.24
CA MET A 187 -14.41 -1.00 -9.49
C MET A 187 -13.53 -0.38 -10.56
N LYS A 188 -14.10 0.53 -11.37
CA LYS A 188 -13.35 1.28 -12.37
C LYS A 188 -12.30 2.17 -11.68
N PRO A 189 -11.11 2.37 -12.28
CA PRO A 189 -10.05 3.18 -11.68
C PRO A 189 -10.50 4.58 -11.27
N LYS A 190 -11.34 5.23 -12.07
CA LYS A 190 -11.88 6.56 -11.79
C LYS A 190 -12.73 6.57 -10.50
N GLU A 191 -13.51 5.53 -10.28
CA GLU A 191 -14.36 5.40 -9.10
C GLU A 191 -13.51 5.11 -7.85
N LYS A 192 -12.53 4.21 -7.96
CA LYS A 192 -11.57 3.94 -6.88
C LYS A 192 -10.87 5.22 -6.44
N ASN A 193 -10.39 6.03 -7.39
CA ASN A 193 -9.72 7.28 -7.09
C ASN A 193 -10.66 8.26 -6.37
N ARG A 194 -11.90 8.42 -6.85
CA ARG A 194 -12.89 9.28 -6.20
C ARG A 194 -13.16 8.88 -4.75
N ILE A 195 -13.33 7.57 -4.48
CA ILE A 195 -13.57 7.06 -3.13
C ILE A 195 -12.34 7.31 -2.24
N MET A 196 -11.15 7.06 -2.76
CA MET A 196 -9.91 7.28 -2.01
C MET A 196 -9.66 8.76 -1.72
N GLU A 197 -9.97 9.66 -2.65
CA GLU A 197 -9.91 11.11 -2.44
C GLU A 197 -10.91 11.55 -1.37
N ALA A 198 -12.16 11.07 -1.42
CA ALA A 198 -13.18 11.35 -0.41
C ALA A 198 -12.81 10.76 0.97
N PHE A 199 -12.15 9.60 1.01
CA PHE A 199 -11.62 9.06 2.25
C PHE A 199 -10.44 9.87 2.77
N ALA A 200 -9.53 10.29 1.91
CA ALA A 200 -8.37 11.11 2.30
C ALA A 200 -8.77 12.50 2.79
N SER A 201 -9.84 13.09 2.23
CA SER A 201 -10.40 14.39 2.67
C SER A 201 -11.22 14.29 3.96
N GLY A 202 -11.55 13.08 4.43
CA GLY A 202 -12.37 12.85 5.62
C GLY A 202 -13.88 12.88 5.36
N GLU A 203 -14.33 12.97 4.12
CA GLU A 203 -15.77 12.86 3.77
C GLU A 203 -16.33 11.47 4.07
N ILE A 204 -15.48 10.44 3.99
CA ILE A 204 -15.77 9.06 4.35
C ILE A 204 -14.98 8.73 5.62
N GLN A 205 -15.64 8.17 6.63
CA GLN A 205 -15.02 7.84 7.91
C GLN A 205 -14.59 6.38 8.00
N VAL A 206 -15.31 5.48 7.33
CA VAL A 206 -15.01 4.04 7.34
C VAL A 206 -14.93 3.52 5.91
N LEU A 207 -13.81 2.92 5.55
CA LEU A 207 -13.60 2.31 4.24
C LEU A 207 -13.53 0.79 4.37
N VAL A 208 -14.51 0.08 3.80
CA VAL A 208 -14.55 -1.38 3.74
C VAL A 208 -13.96 -1.86 2.42
N SER A 209 -12.97 -2.75 2.46
CA SER A 209 -12.26 -3.21 1.25
C SER A 209 -11.98 -4.71 1.26
N THR A 210 -11.97 -5.35 0.08
CA THR A 210 -11.56 -6.75 -0.09
C THR A 210 -10.08 -6.94 -0.29
N THR A 211 -9.41 -5.96 -0.82
CA THR A 211 -8.00 -6.07 -1.17
C THR A 211 -7.15 -5.18 -0.29
N VAL A 212 -5.89 -5.55 -0.17
CA VAL A 212 -4.87 -4.59 0.26
C VAL A 212 -5.09 -3.33 -0.56
N VAL A 213 -5.36 -2.22 0.12
CA VAL A 213 -5.53 -0.92 -0.54
C VAL A 213 -4.19 -0.60 -1.20
N GLU A 214 -4.00 -1.11 -2.42
CA GLU A 214 -2.80 -0.89 -3.25
C GLU A 214 -2.71 0.58 -3.72
N VAL A 215 -3.76 1.35 -3.44
CA VAL A 215 -3.77 2.77 -3.76
C VAL A 215 -2.77 3.48 -2.85
N GLY A 216 -1.73 4.01 -3.42
CA GLY A 216 -0.63 4.70 -2.74
C GLY A 216 -1.03 6.01 -2.01
N VAL A 217 -2.31 6.18 -1.70
CA VAL A 217 -2.82 7.33 -0.97
C VAL A 217 -2.48 7.18 0.50
N ASN A 218 -1.73 8.15 1.02
CA ASN A 218 -1.42 8.24 2.43
C ASN A 218 -2.59 8.94 3.15
N VAL A 219 -3.20 8.25 4.13
CA VAL A 219 -4.27 8.81 4.98
C VAL A 219 -3.81 8.79 6.44
N PRO A 220 -3.07 9.82 6.89
CA PRO A 220 -2.51 9.85 8.24
C PRO A 220 -3.56 9.81 9.35
N ASN A 221 -4.79 10.26 9.04
CA ASN A 221 -5.91 10.27 9.97
C ASN A 221 -6.61 8.91 10.12
N ALA A 222 -6.30 7.92 9.26
CA ALA A 222 -6.79 6.55 9.41
C ALA A 222 -5.96 5.84 10.51
N THR A 223 -6.55 5.73 11.68
CA THR A 223 -5.87 5.19 12.88
C THR A 223 -6.35 3.80 13.27
N VAL A 224 -7.41 3.29 12.66
CA VAL A 224 -7.92 1.94 12.93
C VAL A 224 -7.85 1.09 11.68
N MET A 225 -7.26 -0.09 11.80
CA MET A 225 -7.29 -1.16 10.83
C MET A 225 -7.98 -2.37 11.47
N MET A 226 -9.14 -2.76 10.95
CA MET A 226 -9.81 -4.00 11.33
C MET A 226 -9.71 -4.99 10.17
N VAL A 227 -9.28 -6.21 10.44
CA VAL A 227 -9.15 -7.27 9.42
C VAL A 227 -10.04 -8.43 9.80
N GLU A 228 -11.03 -8.71 8.99
CA GLU A 228 -11.94 -9.85 9.14
C GLU A 228 -11.30 -11.15 8.64
N ASN A 229 -11.56 -12.25 9.33
CA ASN A 229 -11.01 -13.56 9.01
C ASN A 229 -9.51 -13.49 8.71
N ALA A 230 -8.77 -12.89 9.64
CA ALA A 230 -7.35 -12.58 9.47
C ALA A 230 -6.49 -13.82 9.16
N GLU A 231 -6.95 -15.02 9.53
CA GLU A 231 -6.31 -16.28 9.21
C GLU A 231 -6.22 -16.57 7.70
N ARG A 232 -7.06 -15.94 6.89
CA ARG A 232 -7.05 -16.12 5.44
C ARG A 232 -5.97 -15.29 4.73
N PHE A 233 -5.32 -14.40 5.44
CA PHE A 233 -4.24 -13.56 4.91
C PHE A 233 -2.87 -14.14 5.26
N GLY A 234 -1.90 -13.96 4.37
CA GLY A 234 -0.49 -14.23 4.67
C GLY A 234 0.05 -13.21 5.70
N LEU A 235 1.05 -13.60 6.50
CA LEU A 235 1.67 -12.70 7.48
C LEU A 235 2.23 -11.43 6.83
N ALA A 236 2.89 -11.56 5.67
CA ALA A 236 3.40 -10.42 4.93
C ALA A 236 2.30 -9.44 4.52
N GLN A 237 1.12 -9.95 4.10
CA GLN A 237 -0.04 -9.12 3.79
C GLN A 237 -0.56 -8.39 5.04
N LEU A 238 -0.66 -9.09 6.18
CA LEU A 238 -1.10 -8.49 7.44
C LEU A 238 -0.12 -7.40 7.91
N HIS A 239 1.19 -7.60 7.74
CA HIS A 239 2.20 -6.57 8.00
C HIS A 239 2.03 -5.35 7.07
N GLN A 240 1.77 -5.56 5.78
CA GLN A 240 1.51 -4.48 4.84
C GLN A 240 0.23 -3.70 5.20
N LEU A 241 -0.85 -4.41 5.58
CA LEU A 241 -2.09 -3.79 6.06
C LEU A 241 -1.84 -2.96 7.31
N ARG A 242 -1.13 -3.52 8.30
CA ARG A 242 -0.74 -2.79 9.52
C ARG A 242 0.02 -1.50 9.18
N GLY A 243 0.93 -1.55 8.23
CA GLY A 243 1.70 -0.39 7.77
C GLY A 243 0.87 0.71 7.07
N ARG A 244 -0.42 0.48 6.79
CA ARG A 244 -1.32 1.50 6.25
C ARG A 244 -1.87 2.46 7.30
N VAL A 245 -1.86 2.07 8.56
CA VAL A 245 -2.16 2.94 9.71
C VAL A 245 -0.88 3.30 10.46
N GLY A 246 -0.94 4.18 11.44
CA GLY A 246 0.23 4.62 12.19
C GLY A 246 1.16 5.55 11.42
N ARG A 247 0.64 6.25 10.43
CA ARG A 247 1.40 7.22 9.61
C ARG A 247 1.27 8.67 10.10
N GLY A 248 0.39 8.90 11.06
CA GLY A 248 0.18 10.20 11.70
C GLY A 248 0.72 10.23 13.13
N GLU A 249 0.43 11.33 13.81
CA GLU A 249 0.84 11.56 15.21
C GLU A 249 -0.05 10.88 16.24
N HIS A 250 -1.14 10.26 15.81
CA HIS A 250 -2.14 9.66 16.69
C HIS A 250 -1.92 8.16 16.87
N GLN A 251 -2.26 7.68 18.07
CA GLN A 251 -2.20 6.25 18.36
C GLN A 251 -3.05 5.47 17.37
N SER A 252 -2.46 4.46 16.75
CA SER A 252 -3.13 3.59 15.79
C SER A 252 -3.29 2.17 16.32
N TYR A 253 -4.29 1.49 15.80
CA TYR A 253 -4.75 0.20 16.29
C TYR A 253 -5.01 -0.76 15.13
N CYS A 254 -4.59 -2.02 15.30
CA CYS A 254 -4.93 -3.11 14.38
C CYS A 254 -5.72 -4.17 15.14
N ILE A 255 -6.92 -4.49 14.66
CA ILE A 255 -7.82 -5.50 15.22
C ILE A 255 -7.91 -6.63 14.21
N PHE A 256 -7.31 -7.77 14.52
CA PHE A 256 -7.35 -8.96 13.69
C PHE A 256 -8.45 -9.89 14.21
N ILE A 257 -9.55 -10.02 13.47
CA ILE A 257 -10.66 -10.92 13.81
C ILE A 257 -10.36 -12.29 13.22
N GLN A 258 -10.24 -13.30 14.06
CA GLN A 258 -10.07 -14.68 13.67
C GLN A 258 -11.45 -15.34 13.49
N GLY A 259 -11.71 -15.87 12.29
CA GLY A 259 -12.99 -16.52 11.95
C GLY A 259 -13.09 -17.96 12.43
N ASN A 260 -11.96 -18.66 12.57
CA ASN A 260 -11.88 -20.02 13.09
C ASN A 260 -11.12 -20.05 14.44
N ASN A 261 -11.39 -21.07 15.24
CA ASN A 261 -10.74 -21.25 16.55
C ASN A 261 -9.58 -22.26 16.50
N GLU A 262 -8.92 -22.45 15.35
CA GLU A 262 -7.80 -23.34 15.23
C GLU A 262 -6.57 -22.82 15.99
N GLU A 263 -6.00 -23.64 16.84
CA GLU A 263 -4.91 -23.29 17.74
C GLU A 263 -3.63 -22.88 17.00
N ASN A 264 -3.31 -23.56 15.89
CA ASN A 264 -2.17 -23.24 15.04
C ASN A 264 -2.30 -21.88 14.35
N THR A 265 -3.49 -21.52 13.95
CA THR A 265 -3.82 -20.23 13.35
C THR A 265 -3.64 -19.11 14.37
N SER A 266 -4.11 -19.33 15.61
CA SER A 266 -3.94 -18.39 16.71
C SER A 266 -2.46 -18.14 17.03
N LYS A 267 -1.62 -19.16 17.00
CA LYS A 267 -0.16 -19.03 17.22
C LYS A 267 0.49 -18.18 16.12
N ARG A 268 0.14 -18.42 14.86
CA ARG A 268 0.65 -17.66 13.72
C ARG A 268 0.30 -16.18 13.82
N LEU A 269 -0.95 -15.87 14.16
CA LEU A 269 -1.41 -14.48 14.27
C LEU A 269 -0.84 -13.77 15.50
N LYS A 270 -0.54 -14.49 16.59
CA LYS A 270 0.09 -13.92 17.79
C LYS A 270 1.47 -13.32 17.53
N ILE A 271 2.20 -13.80 16.51
CA ILE A 271 3.49 -13.22 16.09
C ILE A 271 3.33 -11.73 15.73
N LEU A 272 2.15 -11.33 15.24
CA LEU A 272 1.87 -9.93 14.93
C LEU A 272 1.81 -9.02 16.18
N ASN A 273 1.57 -9.60 17.37
CA ASN A 273 1.57 -8.85 18.62
C ASN A 273 2.98 -8.61 19.18
N GLU A 274 3.95 -9.43 18.75
CA GLU A 274 5.34 -9.40 19.23
C GLU A 274 6.25 -8.55 18.33
N SER A 275 5.75 -8.15 17.17
CA SER A 275 6.45 -7.35 16.15
C SER A 275 5.86 -5.93 16.06
#